data_e35c2c206fef2980dfc9740580685d03
#
_entry.id   e35c2c206fef2980dfc9740580685d03
#
_cell.length_a   1.000
_cell.length_b   1.000
_cell.length_c   1.000
_cell.angle_alpha   90.00
_cell.angle_beta   90.00
_cell.angle_gamma   90.00
#
_symmetry.space_group_name_H-M   'P 1'
#
loop_
_entity.id
_entity.type
_entity.pdbx_description
1 polymer ?
#
loop_
_entity_poly.entity_id
_entity_poly.type
_entity_poly.pdbx_seq_one_letter_code
_entity_poly.pdbx_strand_id
1 'polypeptide(L)'
;MPKLSQPHIHQRIRAAMTLQRTAALTAVICVALTLLGASFTPTEHQLSAAVLGLILTVTTTLAFRHPLLMSVTFVAVWMGSTFAVGTPYLCYIFLTPIFIAVIAYHGKNWQTFGIGAVFWAAGLIDPSTAQISVNPAPAFAWAMFIGVGAVIGATFAHSAQRYKTAMVEWNADVQRRQSDLAETLHNSVVSSLTVNTMQLEALSLEYSQNQELARRLDELSDSMRSSMSEVRALTKVLRNNIEGINDGLSFGSTTK
;
A
#
# COMPACT_ATOMS: atom_id res chain seq x y z
N MET A 1 -13.79 -29.47 -4.18
CA MET A 1 -12.64 -28.63 -4.58
C MET A 1 -12.98 -27.20 -4.21
N PRO A 2 -12.29 -26.56 -3.26
CA PRO A 2 -12.56 -25.18 -2.87
C PRO A 2 -12.10 -24.26 -3.99
N LYS A 3 -13.03 -23.49 -4.58
CA LYS A 3 -12.72 -22.38 -5.48
C LYS A 3 -11.93 -21.33 -4.68
N LEU A 4 -10.63 -21.27 -4.90
CA LEU A 4 -9.78 -20.20 -4.41
C LEU A 4 -10.35 -18.87 -4.93
N SER A 5 -10.88 -18.06 -4.02
CA SER A 5 -11.53 -16.80 -4.34
C SER A 5 -10.51 -15.83 -4.99
N GLN A 6 -10.79 -15.45 -6.23
CA GLN A 6 -9.95 -14.57 -7.07
C GLN A 6 -9.56 -13.19 -6.46
N PRO A 7 -10.33 -12.56 -5.53
CA PRO A 7 -10.00 -11.21 -5.03
C PRO A 7 -8.68 -11.12 -4.26
N HIS A 8 -8.27 -12.18 -3.53
CA HIS A 8 -7.01 -12.18 -2.77
C HIS A 8 -5.75 -12.18 -3.64
N ILE A 9 -5.83 -12.78 -4.82
CA ILE A 9 -4.71 -12.81 -5.76
C ILE A 9 -4.47 -11.40 -6.30
N HIS A 10 -5.51 -10.67 -6.67
CA HIS A 10 -5.41 -9.31 -7.20
C HIS A 10 -4.88 -8.30 -6.17
N GLN A 11 -5.27 -8.41 -4.89
CA GLN A 11 -4.74 -7.54 -3.84
C GLN A 11 -3.27 -7.82 -3.56
N ARG A 12 -2.85 -9.08 -3.49
CA ARG A 12 -1.43 -9.46 -3.33
C ARG A 12 -0.58 -9.00 -4.51
N ILE A 13 -1.09 -9.14 -5.73
CA ILE A 13 -0.40 -8.68 -6.95
C ILE A 13 -0.26 -7.16 -6.94
N ARG A 14 -1.30 -6.39 -6.59
CA ARG A 14 -1.22 -4.93 -6.48
C ARG A 14 -0.25 -4.48 -5.40
N ALA A 15 -0.27 -5.09 -4.23
CA ALA A 15 0.68 -4.79 -3.16
C ALA A 15 2.13 -5.12 -3.56
N ALA A 16 2.35 -6.24 -4.24
CA ALA A 16 3.66 -6.59 -4.78
C ALA A 16 4.12 -5.62 -5.87
N MET A 17 3.22 -5.18 -6.76
CA MET A 17 3.55 -4.19 -7.80
C MET A 17 3.89 -2.82 -7.21
N THR A 18 3.20 -2.36 -6.16
CA THR A 18 3.54 -1.08 -5.51
C THR A 18 4.89 -1.15 -4.82
N LEU A 19 5.18 -2.24 -4.10
CA LEU A 19 6.49 -2.46 -3.48
C LEU A 19 7.60 -2.54 -4.52
N GLN A 20 7.37 -3.21 -5.64
CA GLN A 20 8.34 -3.31 -6.73
C GLN A 20 8.58 -1.96 -7.41
N ARG A 21 7.55 -1.13 -7.58
CA ARG A 21 7.69 0.23 -8.14
C ARG A 21 8.48 1.16 -7.20
N THR A 22 8.21 1.11 -5.89
CA THR A 22 8.97 1.91 -4.91
C THR A 22 10.42 1.47 -4.85
N ALA A 23 10.71 0.16 -4.85
CA ALA A 23 12.07 -0.37 -4.90
C ALA A 23 12.79 0.03 -6.20
N ALA A 24 12.12 0.00 -7.35
CA ALA A 24 12.68 0.41 -8.63
C ALA A 24 13.01 1.92 -8.65
N LEU A 25 12.11 2.78 -8.15
CA LEU A 25 12.37 4.22 -8.02
C LEU A 25 13.55 4.49 -7.08
N THR A 26 13.61 3.82 -5.94
CA THR A 26 14.76 3.93 -5.01
C THR A 26 16.05 3.50 -5.69
N ALA A 27 16.04 2.40 -6.47
CA ALA A 27 17.19 1.94 -7.22
C ALA A 27 17.69 2.99 -8.21
N VAL A 28 16.78 3.60 -9.00
CA VAL A 28 17.13 4.65 -9.97
C VAL A 28 17.76 5.85 -9.28
N ILE A 29 17.18 6.31 -8.17
CA ILE A 29 17.71 7.44 -7.39
C ILE A 29 19.09 7.09 -6.83
N CYS A 30 19.28 5.90 -6.26
CA CYS A 30 20.56 5.46 -5.72
C CYS A 30 21.63 5.34 -6.81
N VAL A 31 21.29 4.81 -7.99
CA VAL A 31 22.24 4.76 -9.13
C VAL A 31 22.62 6.15 -9.57
N ALA A 32 21.67 7.08 -9.72
CA ALA A 32 21.95 8.45 -10.09
C ALA A 32 22.89 9.14 -9.07
N LEU A 33 22.64 8.95 -7.78
CA LEU A 33 23.49 9.51 -6.72
C LEU A 33 24.87 8.83 -6.65
N THR A 34 24.96 7.55 -6.96
CA THR A 34 26.23 6.82 -7.07
C THR A 34 27.09 7.39 -8.22
N LEU A 35 26.48 7.58 -9.39
CA LEU A 35 27.17 8.17 -10.54
C LEU A 35 27.60 9.62 -10.27
N LEU A 36 26.71 10.40 -9.64
CA LEU A 36 27.03 11.76 -9.21
C LEU A 36 28.20 11.76 -8.21
N GLY A 37 28.16 10.94 -7.18
CA GLY A 37 29.21 10.81 -6.19
C GLY A 37 30.55 10.37 -6.79
N ALA A 38 30.51 9.41 -7.74
CA ALA A 38 31.70 8.94 -8.43
C ALA A 38 32.34 10.05 -9.31
N SER A 39 31.54 10.93 -9.92
CA SER A 39 32.05 12.03 -10.74
C SER A 39 32.82 13.07 -9.94
N PHE A 40 32.58 13.21 -8.64
CA PHE A 40 33.33 14.09 -7.74
C PHE A 40 34.54 13.42 -7.07
N THR A 41 34.72 12.11 -7.33
CA THR A 41 35.85 11.35 -6.78
C THR A 41 37.08 11.50 -7.70
N PRO A 42 38.32 11.56 -7.17
CA PRO A 42 39.53 11.57 -8.00
C PRO A 42 39.56 10.40 -8.98
N THR A 43 40.10 10.62 -10.18
CA THR A 43 40.08 9.64 -11.29
C THR A 43 40.66 8.28 -10.94
N GLU A 44 41.62 8.22 -10.05
CA GLU A 44 42.25 6.99 -9.56
C GLU A 44 41.28 6.11 -8.78
N HIS A 45 40.24 6.69 -8.14
CA HIS A 45 39.29 5.98 -7.29
C HIS A 45 37.88 5.96 -7.85
N GLN A 46 37.61 6.52 -9.03
CA GLN A 46 36.27 6.60 -9.62
C GLN A 46 35.64 5.23 -9.82
N LEU A 47 36.42 4.27 -10.34
CA LEU A 47 35.92 2.90 -10.59
C LEU A 47 35.55 2.21 -9.29
N SER A 48 36.39 2.31 -8.27
CA SER A 48 36.11 1.70 -6.96
C SER A 48 34.92 2.34 -6.27
N ALA A 49 34.77 3.66 -6.35
CA ALA A 49 33.62 4.40 -5.83
C ALA A 49 32.32 3.98 -6.54
N ALA A 50 32.34 3.83 -7.87
CA ALA A 50 31.19 3.39 -8.65
C ALA A 50 30.78 1.96 -8.31
N VAL A 51 31.74 1.02 -8.23
CA VAL A 51 31.47 -0.38 -7.88
C VAL A 51 30.89 -0.51 -6.47
N LEU A 52 31.50 0.16 -5.48
CA LEU A 52 31.05 0.14 -4.10
C LEU A 52 29.66 0.80 -3.96
N GLY A 53 29.46 1.94 -4.62
CA GLY A 53 28.15 2.60 -4.64
C GLY A 53 27.05 1.72 -5.28
N LEU A 54 27.41 0.94 -6.30
CA LEU A 54 26.48 0.00 -6.92
C LEU A 54 26.13 -1.17 -5.96
N ILE A 55 27.09 -1.69 -5.22
CA ILE A 55 26.87 -2.71 -4.19
C ILE A 55 25.94 -2.16 -3.10
N LEU A 56 26.16 -0.92 -2.62
CA LEU A 56 25.30 -0.27 -1.64
C LEU A 56 23.89 0.00 -2.19
N THR A 57 23.77 0.32 -3.47
CA THR A 57 22.47 0.46 -4.15
C THR A 57 21.70 -0.86 -4.18
N VAL A 58 22.37 -1.96 -4.51
CA VAL A 58 21.77 -3.30 -4.49
C VAL A 58 21.34 -3.67 -3.08
N THR A 59 22.17 -3.45 -2.08
CA THR A 59 21.81 -3.73 -0.68
C THR A 59 20.64 -2.88 -0.22
N THR A 60 20.56 -1.60 -0.60
CA THR A 60 19.44 -0.71 -0.29
C THR A 60 18.13 -1.19 -0.93
N THR A 61 18.17 -1.63 -2.17
CA THR A 61 16.98 -2.16 -2.85
C THR A 61 16.52 -3.51 -2.30
N LEU A 62 17.45 -4.38 -1.94
CA LEU A 62 17.14 -5.66 -1.30
C LEU A 62 16.66 -5.51 0.15
N ALA A 63 16.93 -4.38 0.81
CA ALA A 63 16.44 -4.07 2.15
C ALA A 63 14.91 -4.03 2.24
N PHE A 64 14.20 -3.76 1.12
CA PHE A 64 12.74 -3.89 1.06
C PHE A 64 12.25 -5.31 1.30
N ARG A 65 13.06 -6.34 1.02
CA ARG A 65 12.71 -7.75 1.24
C ARG A 65 13.27 -8.31 2.54
N HIS A 66 14.53 -7.98 2.84
CA HIS A 66 15.28 -8.54 3.97
C HIS A 66 15.98 -7.43 4.76
N PRO A 67 15.22 -6.61 5.53
CA PRO A 67 15.76 -5.39 6.14
C PRO A 67 16.93 -5.66 7.09
N LEU A 68 16.87 -6.70 7.94
CA LEU A 68 17.93 -7.02 8.89
C LEU A 68 19.24 -7.46 8.22
N LEU A 69 19.15 -8.41 7.29
CA LEU A 69 20.31 -8.97 6.62
C LEU A 69 21.01 -7.89 5.78
N MET A 70 20.24 -7.09 5.06
CA MET A 70 20.78 -6.01 4.25
C MET A 70 21.36 -4.87 5.09
N SER A 71 20.85 -4.65 6.30
CA SER A 71 21.44 -3.68 7.22
C SER A 71 22.84 -4.07 7.67
N VAL A 72 23.03 -5.33 8.03
CA VAL A 72 24.36 -5.85 8.40
C VAL A 72 25.30 -5.76 7.21
N THR A 73 24.85 -6.17 6.02
CA THR A 73 25.66 -6.13 4.80
C THR A 73 26.03 -4.68 4.44
N PHE A 74 25.07 -3.75 4.49
CA PHE A 74 25.33 -2.34 4.17
C PHE A 74 26.38 -1.75 5.13
N VAL A 75 26.23 -1.95 6.44
CA VAL A 75 27.20 -1.47 7.45
C VAL A 75 28.58 -2.11 7.23
N ALA A 76 28.63 -3.42 6.98
CA ALA A 76 29.90 -4.11 6.76
C ALA A 76 30.64 -3.60 5.50
N VAL A 77 29.92 -3.41 4.39
CA VAL A 77 30.50 -2.85 3.15
C VAL A 77 30.93 -1.42 3.35
N TRP A 78 30.09 -0.61 4.01
CA TRP A 78 30.39 0.80 4.28
C TRP A 78 31.62 0.95 5.17
N MET A 79 31.69 0.26 6.30
CA MET A 79 32.85 0.29 7.20
C MET A 79 34.09 -0.29 6.53
N GLY A 80 34.00 -1.48 5.92
CA GLY A 80 35.14 -2.14 5.31
C GLY A 80 35.78 -1.29 4.21
N SER A 81 34.96 -0.64 3.37
CA SER A 81 35.47 0.23 2.31
C SER A 81 36.07 1.54 2.86
N THR A 82 35.46 2.13 3.88
CA THR A 82 35.98 3.37 4.50
C THR A 82 37.36 3.14 5.12
N PHE A 83 37.56 2.03 5.83
CA PHE A 83 38.85 1.71 6.41
C PHE A 83 39.89 1.25 5.37
N ALA A 84 39.47 0.56 4.31
CA ALA A 84 40.40 0.08 3.25
C ALA A 84 40.98 1.23 2.42
N VAL A 85 40.20 2.30 2.19
CA VAL A 85 40.58 3.44 1.34
C VAL A 85 41.12 4.61 2.15
N GLY A 86 40.86 4.66 3.46
CA GLY A 86 41.28 5.74 4.34
C GLY A 86 40.52 7.05 4.17
N THR A 87 39.62 7.15 3.18
CA THR A 87 38.74 8.30 2.94
C THR A 87 37.31 7.85 2.61
N PRO A 88 36.28 8.46 3.20
CA PRO A 88 34.92 8.15 2.84
C PRO A 88 34.58 8.68 1.44
N TYR A 89 34.01 7.82 0.58
CA TYR A 89 33.50 8.27 -0.71
C TYR A 89 32.23 9.13 -0.54
N LEU A 90 32.11 10.18 -1.35
CA LEU A 90 30.94 11.07 -1.34
C LEU A 90 29.60 10.33 -1.56
N CYS A 91 29.62 9.24 -2.33
CA CYS A 91 28.41 8.42 -2.54
C CYS A 91 27.82 7.86 -1.24
N TYR A 92 28.65 7.60 -0.20
CA TYR A 92 28.17 7.12 1.09
C TYR A 92 27.31 8.12 1.84
N ILE A 93 27.67 9.40 1.74
CA ILE A 93 26.92 10.49 2.37
C ILE A 93 25.48 10.54 1.84
N PHE A 94 25.32 10.32 0.53
CA PHE A 94 24.00 10.36 -0.09
C PHE A 94 23.19 9.05 0.07
N LEU A 95 23.86 7.90 0.04
CA LEU A 95 23.18 6.60 0.14
C LEU A 95 22.73 6.24 1.56
N THR A 96 23.48 6.68 2.58
CA THR A 96 23.16 6.39 3.98
C THR A 96 21.77 6.90 4.41
N PRO A 97 21.38 8.17 4.19
CA PRO A 97 20.03 8.62 4.56
C PRO A 97 18.92 7.91 3.80
N ILE A 98 19.15 7.52 2.54
CA ILE A 98 18.16 6.73 1.77
C ILE A 98 18.02 5.36 2.36
N PHE A 99 19.12 4.70 2.72
CA PHE A 99 19.10 3.40 3.38
C PHE A 99 18.34 3.46 4.72
N ILE A 100 18.63 4.46 5.55
CA ILE A 100 17.92 4.71 6.81
C ILE A 100 16.42 4.95 6.56
N ALA A 101 16.06 5.71 5.53
CA ALA A 101 14.67 5.95 5.16
C ALA A 101 13.95 4.65 4.76
N VAL A 102 14.61 3.76 4.03
CA VAL A 102 14.05 2.44 3.67
C VAL A 102 13.81 1.58 4.91
N ILE A 103 14.74 1.57 5.86
CA ILE A 103 14.57 0.82 7.11
C ILE A 103 13.45 1.43 7.97
N ALA A 104 13.39 2.76 8.09
CA ALA A 104 12.34 3.46 8.83
C ALA A 104 10.94 3.24 8.20
N TYR A 105 10.85 3.11 6.88
CA TYR A 105 9.61 2.77 6.17
C TYR A 105 9.03 1.42 6.60
N HIS A 106 9.84 0.45 7.00
CA HIS A 106 9.37 -0.85 7.52
C HIS A 106 8.76 -0.77 8.93
N GLY A 107 8.76 0.41 9.56
CA GLY A 107 8.07 0.68 10.82
C GLY A 107 8.67 0.03 12.08
N LYS A 108 9.88 -0.51 11.99
CA LYS A 108 10.60 -1.06 13.14
C LYS A 108 11.52 0.00 13.75
N ASN A 109 10.96 0.91 14.54
CA ASN A 109 11.69 2.04 15.17
C ASN A 109 12.99 1.59 15.85
N TRP A 110 12.99 0.48 16.58
CA TRP A 110 14.18 -0.05 17.24
C TRP A 110 15.32 -0.36 16.25
N GLN A 111 15.02 -0.93 15.11
CA GLN A 111 16.04 -1.23 14.08
C GLN A 111 16.60 0.05 13.49
N THR A 112 15.75 1.02 13.18
CA THR A 112 16.17 2.33 12.67
C THR A 112 17.09 3.05 13.65
N PHE A 113 16.73 3.05 14.94
CA PHE A 113 17.58 3.63 15.99
C PHE A 113 18.91 2.88 16.14
N GLY A 114 18.89 1.55 16.19
CA GLY A 114 20.10 0.74 16.34
C GLY A 114 21.08 0.93 15.18
N ILE A 115 20.58 0.88 13.96
CA ILE A 115 21.39 1.07 12.75
C ILE A 115 21.87 2.52 12.65
N GLY A 116 21.02 3.50 12.96
CA GLY A 116 21.39 4.91 13.00
C GLY A 116 22.51 5.19 14.02
N ALA A 117 22.43 4.59 15.20
CA ALA A 117 23.47 4.69 16.24
C ALA A 117 24.81 4.09 15.78
N VAL A 118 24.77 2.94 15.07
CA VAL A 118 25.99 2.33 14.50
C VAL A 118 26.62 3.24 13.46
N PHE A 119 25.82 3.81 12.54
CA PHE A 119 26.35 4.75 11.54
C PHE A 119 26.88 6.03 12.16
N TRP A 120 26.21 6.54 13.19
CA TRP A 120 26.67 7.72 13.90
C TRP A 120 28.00 7.45 14.62
N ALA A 121 28.10 6.33 15.35
CA ALA A 121 29.33 5.91 16.03
C ALA A 121 30.49 5.67 15.04
N ALA A 122 30.20 5.02 13.90
CA ALA A 122 31.18 4.80 12.85
C ALA A 122 31.66 6.12 12.19
N GLY A 123 30.76 7.11 12.06
CA GLY A 123 31.11 8.45 11.57
C GLY A 123 31.98 9.27 12.51
N LEU A 124 32.15 8.87 13.76
CA LEU A 124 33.08 9.49 14.72
C LEU A 124 34.52 8.97 14.59
N ILE A 125 34.71 7.86 13.88
CA ILE A 125 36.05 7.27 13.70
C ILE A 125 36.69 7.90 12.48
N ASP A 126 37.83 8.53 12.66
CA ASP A 126 38.64 9.03 11.54
C ASP A 126 39.28 7.81 10.82
N PRO A 127 38.91 7.57 9.53
CA PRO A 127 39.42 6.40 8.81
C PRO A 127 40.91 6.45 8.53
N SER A 128 41.50 7.62 8.53
CA SER A 128 42.96 7.81 8.25
C SER A 128 43.83 7.46 9.45
N THR A 129 43.36 7.74 10.65
CA THR A 129 44.15 7.56 11.91
C THR A 129 43.63 6.41 12.75
N ALA A 130 42.46 5.83 12.41
CA ALA A 130 41.69 4.88 13.20
C ALA A 130 41.40 5.36 14.65
N GLN A 131 41.51 6.67 14.89
CA GLN A 131 41.26 7.29 16.19
C GLN A 131 39.84 7.86 16.24
N ILE A 132 39.25 7.85 17.43
CA ILE A 132 37.95 8.48 17.65
C ILE A 132 38.15 9.99 17.67
N SER A 133 37.77 10.67 16.61
CA SER A 133 37.79 12.11 16.51
C SER A 133 36.47 12.68 17.00
N VAL A 134 36.45 13.17 18.24
CA VAL A 134 35.26 13.84 18.81
C VAL A 134 35.17 15.28 18.30
N ASN A 135 35.21 15.46 16.98
CA ASN A 135 34.93 16.77 16.41
C ASN A 135 33.40 16.95 16.34
N PRO A 136 32.84 17.97 17.04
CA PRO A 136 31.38 18.14 17.13
C PRO A 136 30.72 18.44 15.78
N ALA A 137 31.42 19.09 14.84
CA ALA A 137 30.84 19.48 13.57
C ALA A 137 30.52 18.28 12.65
N PRO A 138 31.42 17.33 12.37
CA PRO A 138 31.11 16.12 11.63
C PRO A 138 30.07 15.24 12.34
N ALA A 139 30.17 15.10 13.67
CA ALA A 139 29.22 14.32 14.46
C ALA A 139 27.79 14.86 14.33
N PHE A 140 27.63 16.18 14.41
CA PHE A 140 26.34 16.83 14.21
C PHE A 140 25.82 16.68 12.78
N ALA A 141 26.68 16.85 11.76
CA ALA A 141 26.31 16.67 10.37
C ALA A 141 25.79 15.23 10.11
N TRP A 142 26.50 14.21 10.60
CA TRP A 142 26.05 12.82 10.48
C TRP A 142 24.74 12.56 11.19
N ALA A 143 24.53 13.08 12.40
CA ALA A 143 23.27 12.98 13.11
C ALA A 143 22.12 13.60 12.32
N MET A 144 22.34 14.77 11.69
CA MET A 144 21.37 15.43 10.83
C MET A 144 21.00 14.58 9.62
N PHE A 145 21.98 14.02 8.89
CA PHE A 145 21.73 13.17 7.73
C PHE A 145 20.94 11.91 8.08
N ILE A 146 21.30 11.24 9.18
CA ILE A 146 20.58 10.07 9.70
C ILE A 146 19.17 10.46 10.13
N GLY A 147 19.03 11.57 10.85
CA GLY A 147 17.73 12.09 11.33
C GLY A 147 16.80 12.43 10.18
N VAL A 148 17.27 13.12 9.14
CA VAL A 148 16.49 13.43 7.94
C VAL A 148 16.01 12.15 7.26
N GLY A 149 16.90 11.17 7.05
CA GLY A 149 16.53 9.88 6.49
C GLY A 149 15.45 9.16 7.31
N ALA A 150 15.60 9.13 8.63
CA ALA A 150 14.64 8.51 9.54
C ALA A 150 13.27 9.21 9.51
N VAL A 151 13.23 10.54 9.53
CA VAL A 151 11.99 11.33 9.44
C VAL A 151 11.30 11.10 8.10
N ILE A 152 12.01 11.14 7.00
CA ILE A 152 11.45 10.88 5.68
C ILE A 152 10.84 9.47 5.63
N GLY A 153 11.57 8.44 6.06
CA GLY A 153 11.07 7.07 6.08
C GLY A 153 9.85 6.89 6.97
N ALA A 154 9.86 7.47 8.18
CA ALA A 154 8.73 7.42 9.10
C ALA A 154 7.48 8.13 8.56
N THR A 155 7.64 9.29 7.91
CA THR A 155 6.52 10.03 7.30
C THR A 155 5.90 9.23 6.15
N PHE A 156 6.70 8.60 5.31
CA PHE A 156 6.21 7.71 4.26
C PHE A 156 5.49 6.48 4.81
N ALA A 157 6.03 5.84 5.87
CA ALA A 157 5.39 4.72 6.55
C ALA A 157 4.02 5.12 7.13
N HIS A 158 3.97 6.27 7.81
CA HIS A 158 2.74 6.79 8.39
C HIS A 158 1.69 7.15 7.32
N SER A 159 2.12 7.80 6.23
CA SER A 159 1.24 8.09 5.10
C SER A 159 0.70 6.81 4.47
N ALA A 160 1.54 5.80 4.26
CA ALA A 160 1.11 4.51 3.71
C ALA A 160 0.09 3.79 4.61
N GLN A 161 0.25 3.89 5.94
CA GLN A 161 -0.73 3.36 6.89
C GLN A 161 -2.06 4.14 6.83
N ARG A 162 -2.01 5.47 6.80
CA ARG A 162 -3.23 6.30 6.66
C ARG A 162 -4.00 6.00 5.39
N TYR A 163 -3.31 5.81 4.26
CA TYR A 163 -3.96 5.40 3.01
C TYR A 163 -4.64 4.03 3.11
N LYS A 164 -4.02 3.09 3.80
CA LYS A 164 -4.62 1.75 4.02
C LYS A 164 -5.89 1.85 4.89
N THR A 165 -5.85 2.58 5.99
CA THR A 165 -7.02 2.76 6.87
C THR A 165 -8.15 3.50 6.15
N ALA A 166 -7.85 4.60 5.46
CA ALA A 166 -8.83 5.34 4.68
C ALA A 166 -9.48 4.47 3.57
N MET A 167 -8.72 3.59 2.93
CA MET A 167 -9.25 2.68 1.91
C MET A 167 -10.19 1.63 2.52
N VAL A 168 -9.86 1.12 3.72
CA VAL A 168 -10.74 0.18 4.45
C VAL A 168 -12.03 0.87 4.86
N GLU A 169 -11.95 2.08 5.41
CA GLU A 169 -13.12 2.89 5.80
C GLU A 169 -13.99 3.23 4.59
N TRP A 170 -13.39 3.65 3.48
CA TRP A 170 -14.09 3.91 2.23
C TRP A 170 -14.86 2.68 1.74
N ASN A 171 -14.22 1.51 1.71
CA ASN A 171 -14.87 0.28 1.28
C ASN A 171 -16.04 -0.10 2.21
N ALA A 172 -15.87 0.08 3.53
CA ALA A 172 -16.94 -0.15 4.49
C ALA A 172 -18.12 0.81 4.30
N ASP A 173 -17.87 2.09 4.00
CA ASP A 173 -18.92 3.08 3.73
C ASP A 173 -19.67 2.76 2.44
N VAL A 174 -18.96 2.39 1.38
CA VAL A 174 -19.59 1.97 0.11
C VAL A 174 -20.50 0.74 0.32
N GLN A 175 -20.04 -0.24 1.11
CA GLN A 175 -20.84 -1.41 1.44
C GLN A 175 -22.11 -1.06 2.23
N ARG A 176 -21.99 -0.18 3.23
CA ARG A 176 -23.16 0.30 4.01
C ARG A 176 -24.19 0.95 3.09
N ARG A 177 -23.76 1.89 2.24
CA ARG A 177 -24.64 2.56 1.29
C ARG A 177 -25.33 1.58 0.33
N GLN A 178 -24.62 0.56 -0.15
CA GLN A 178 -25.22 -0.47 -1.01
C GLN A 178 -26.27 -1.30 -0.25
N SER A 179 -26.00 -1.63 1.02
CA SER A 179 -26.95 -2.34 1.88
C SER A 179 -28.22 -1.52 2.14
N ASP A 180 -28.03 -0.23 2.49
CA ASP A 180 -29.14 0.70 2.74
C ASP A 180 -30.02 0.90 1.50
N LEU A 181 -29.38 1.01 0.32
CA LEU A 181 -30.09 1.08 -0.96
C LEU A 181 -30.89 -0.20 -1.24
N ALA A 182 -30.29 -1.38 -1.03
CA ALA A 182 -30.97 -2.64 -1.25
C ALA A 182 -32.18 -2.80 -0.30
N GLU A 183 -32.04 -2.41 0.97
CA GLU A 183 -33.12 -2.41 1.94
C GLU A 183 -34.23 -1.42 1.58
N THR A 184 -33.87 -0.19 1.21
CA THR A 184 -34.84 0.84 0.77
C THR A 184 -35.60 0.39 -0.46
N LEU A 185 -34.93 -0.18 -1.46
CA LEU A 185 -35.57 -0.71 -2.65
C LEU A 185 -36.52 -1.85 -2.30
N HIS A 186 -36.10 -2.76 -1.42
CA HIS A 186 -36.96 -3.87 -1.01
C HIS A 186 -38.22 -3.39 -0.26
N ASN A 187 -38.03 -2.54 0.75
CA ASN A 187 -39.12 -2.14 1.63
C ASN A 187 -40.07 -1.13 0.97
N SER A 188 -39.59 -0.20 0.17
CA SER A 188 -40.38 0.85 -0.43
C SER A 188 -40.98 0.42 -1.78
N VAL A 189 -40.11 0.01 -2.72
CA VAL A 189 -40.55 -0.25 -4.09
C VAL A 189 -41.32 -1.55 -4.22
N VAL A 190 -40.78 -2.63 -3.66
CA VAL A 190 -41.45 -3.96 -3.75
C VAL A 190 -42.78 -3.94 -3.03
N SER A 191 -42.84 -3.31 -1.83
CA SER A 191 -44.11 -3.21 -1.08
C SER A 191 -45.14 -2.36 -1.81
N SER A 192 -44.76 -1.19 -2.37
CA SER A 192 -45.69 -0.35 -3.14
C SER A 192 -46.19 -1.06 -4.39
N LEU A 193 -45.31 -1.72 -5.13
CA LEU A 193 -45.71 -2.48 -6.32
C LEU A 193 -46.66 -3.64 -5.96
N THR A 194 -46.42 -4.32 -4.86
CA THR A 194 -47.29 -5.39 -4.39
C THR A 194 -48.69 -4.88 -4.08
N VAL A 195 -48.81 -3.75 -3.35
CA VAL A 195 -50.12 -3.15 -3.03
C VAL A 195 -50.84 -2.71 -4.30
N ASN A 196 -50.11 -2.04 -5.22
CA ASN A 196 -50.71 -1.61 -6.49
C ASN A 196 -51.19 -2.79 -7.36
N THR A 197 -50.41 -3.88 -7.40
CA THR A 197 -50.83 -5.10 -8.12
C THR A 197 -52.10 -5.69 -7.52
N MET A 198 -52.22 -5.79 -6.19
CA MET A 198 -53.44 -6.26 -5.52
C MET A 198 -54.65 -5.36 -5.81
N GLN A 199 -54.45 -4.04 -5.86
CA GLN A 199 -55.50 -3.10 -6.21
C GLN A 199 -55.95 -3.26 -7.64
N LEU A 200 -55.06 -3.47 -8.60
CA LEU A 200 -55.40 -3.73 -9.99
C LEU A 200 -56.17 -5.04 -10.16
N GLU A 201 -55.76 -6.10 -9.46
CA GLU A 201 -56.48 -7.39 -9.45
C GLU A 201 -57.89 -7.24 -8.88
N ALA A 202 -58.05 -6.48 -7.77
CA ALA A 202 -59.37 -6.23 -7.20
C ALA A 202 -60.27 -5.44 -8.18
N LEU A 203 -59.71 -4.40 -8.85
CA LEU A 203 -60.44 -3.65 -9.87
C LEU A 203 -60.81 -4.52 -11.09
N SER A 204 -59.93 -5.37 -11.55
CA SER A 204 -60.23 -6.32 -12.66
C SER A 204 -61.42 -7.24 -12.34
N LEU A 205 -61.49 -7.73 -11.08
CA LEU A 205 -62.61 -8.54 -10.63
C LEU A 205 -63.91 -7.72 -10.53
N GLU A 206 -63.87 -6.51 -10.00
CA GLU A 206 -65.03 -5.61 -9.88
C GLU A 206 -65.64 -5.25 -11.24
N TYR A 207 -64.78 -4.96 -12.21
CA TYR A 207 -65.20 -4.57 -13.58
C TYR A 207 -65.21 -5.74 -14.58
N SER A 208 -65.34 -6.97 -14.13
CA SER A 208 -65.32 -8.19 -14.96
C SER A 208 -66.42 -8.22 -16.04
N GLN A 209 -67.48 -7.46 -15.87
CA GLN A 209 -68.57 -7.31 -16.86
C GLN A 209 -68.13 -6.43 -18.10
N ASN A 210 -67.15 -5.59 -17.95
CA ASN A 210 -66.55 -4.80 -19.03
C ASN A 210 -65.28 -5.47 -19.53
N GLN A 211 -65.41 -6.33 -20.51
CA GLN A 211 -64.37 -7.23 -21.00
C GLN A 211 -63.11 -6.47 -21.49
N GLU A 212 -63.25 -5.31 -22.09
CA GLU A 212 -62.11 -4.48 -22.57
C GLU A 212 -61.36 -3.86 -21.38
N LEU A 213 -62.06 -3.35 -20.37
CA LEU A 213 -61.47 -2.78 -19.17
C LEU A 213 -60.74 -3.82 -18.32
N ALA A 214 -61.38 -4.99 -18.11
CA ALA A 214 -60.78 -6.11 -17.39
C ALA A 214 -59.48 -6.58 -18.07
N ARG A 215 -59.47 -6.72 -19.40
CA ARG A 215 -58.26 -7.08 -20.17
C ARG A 215 -57.14 -6.07 -19.98
N ARG A 216 -57.41 -4.77 -20.01
CA ARG A 216 -56.40 -3.72 -19.81
C ARG A 216 -55.84 -3.72 -18.37
N LEU A 217 -56.65 -3.98 -17.36
CA LEU A 217 -56.22 -4.08 -15.97
C LEU A 217 -55.31 -5.31 -15.76
N ASP A 218 -55.62 -6.43 -16.40
CA ASP A 218 -54.80 -7.63 -16.34
C ASP A 218 -53.46 -7.42 -17.03
N GLU A 219 -53.42 -6.78 -18.21
CA GLU A 219 -52.18 -6.41 -18.89
C GLU A 219 -51.28 -5.49 -18.01
N LEU A 220 -51.89 -4.54 -17.29
CA LEU A 220 -51.20 -3.64 -16.37
C LEU A 220 -50.65 -4.40 -15.15
N SER A 221 -51.45 -5.31 -14.59
CA SER A 221 -51.04 -6.19 -13.49
C SER A 221 -49.85 -7.05 -13.85
N ASP A 222 -49.84 -7.65 -15.04
CA ASP A 222 -48.74 -8.46 -15.54
C ASP A 222 -47.45 -7.62 -15.77
N SER A 223 -47.59 -6.41 -16.31
CA SER A 223 -46.48 -5.47 -16.42
C SER A 223 -45.87 -5.11 -15.06
N MET A 224 -46.71 -4.85 -14.06
CA MET A 224 -46.22 -4.60 -12.69
C MET A 224 -45.53 -5.82 -12.06
N ARG A 225 -46.06 -7.05 -12.27
CA ARG A 225 -45.41 -8.27 -11.81
C ARG A 225 -44.02 -8.48 -12.47
N SER A 226 -43.88 -8.16 -13.76
CA SER A 226 -42.61 -8.17 -14.46
C SER A 226 -41.62 -7.17 -13.82
N SER A 227 -42.04 -5.93 -13.60
CA SER A 227 -41.21 -4.90 -12.95
C SER A 227 -40.78 -5.32 -11.53
N MET A 228 -41.68 -5.95 -10.75
CA MET A 228 -41.33 -6.51 -9.44
C MET A 228 -40.25 -7.60 -9.52
N SER A 229 -40.33 -8.45 -10.55
CA SER A 229 -39.33 -9.48 -10.80
C SER A 229 -37.96 -8.89 -11.07
N GLU A 230 -37.90 -7.84 -11.88
CA GLU A 230 -36.66 -7.12 -12.20
C GLU A 230 -36.05 -6.44 -10.96
N VAL A 231 -36.87 -5.75 -10.16
CA VAL A 231 -36.38 -5.11 -8.91
C VAL A 231 -35.85 -6.17 -7.93
N ARG A 232 -36.51 -7.31 -7.78
CA ARG A 232 -36.05 -8.42 -6.95
C ARG A 232 -34.72 -8.99 -7.46
N ALA A 233 -34.56 -9.12 -8.78
CA ALA A 233 -33.33 -9.60 -9.38
C ALA A 233 -32.17 -8.62 -9.11
N LEU A 234 -32.38 -7.30 -9.28
CA LEU A 234 -31.41 -6.26 -8.96
C LEU A 234 -31.01 -6.26 -7.47
N THR A 235 -31.99 -6.35 -6.57
CA THR A 235 -31.74 -6.40 -5.13
C THR A 235 -30.92 -7.65 -4.75
N LYS A 236 -31.18 -8.79 -5.40
CA LYS A 236 -30.41 -10.02 -5.20
C LYS A 236 -28.96 -9.87 -5.68
N VAL A 237 -28.72 -9.22 -6.83
CA VAL A 237 -27.37 -8.96 -7.34
C VAL A 237 -26.61 -8.03 -6.39
N LEU A 238 -27.26 -6.96 -5.89
CA LEU A 238 -26.65 -6.06 -4.93
C LEU A 238 -26.25 -6.80 -3.64
N ARG A 239 -27.13 -7.63 -3.09
CA ARG A 239 -26.86 -8.41 -1.89
C ARG A 239 -25.74 -9.45 -2.08
N ASN A 240 -25.74 -10.17 -3.20
CA ASN A 240 -24.68 -11.15 -3.49
C ASN A 240 -23.30 -10.49 -3.65
N ASN A 241 -23.25 -9.28 -4.22
CA ASN A 241 -22.00 -8.50 -4.29
C ASN A 241 -21.47 -8.14 -2.90
N ILE A 242 -22.36 -7.78 -1.96
CA ILE A 242 -22.00 -7.46 -0.57
C ILE A 242 -21.45 -8.70 0.14
N GLU A 243 -22.13 -9.86 0.02
CA GLU A 243 -21.70 -11.12 0.63
C GLU A 243 -20.34 -11.59 0.08
N GLY A 244 -20.15 -11.51 -1.23
CA GLY A 244 -18.87 -11.88 -1.87
C GLY A 244 -17.67 -11.00 -1.45
N ILE A 245 -17.92 -9.73 -1.10
CA ILE A 245 -16.89 -8.82 -0.59
C ILE A 245 -16.59 -9.10 0.89
N ASN A 246 -17.62 -9.43 1.70
CA ASN A 246 -17.46 -9.76 3.12
C ASN A 246 -16.67 -11.06 3.33
N ASP A 247 -16.94 -12.09 2.56
CA ASP A 247 -16.16 -13.33 2.59
C ASP A 247 -14.67 -13.06 2.25
N GLY A 248 -14.43 -12.13 1.34
CA GLY A 248 -13.06 -11.69 1.01
C GLY A 248 -12.33 -10.97 2.17
N LEU A 249 -13.05 -10.28 3.05
CA LEU A 249 -12.45 -9.51 4.15
C LEU A 249 -12.28 -10.35 5.44
N SER A 250 -13.15 -11.33 5.70
CA SER A 250 -13.10 -12.15 6.93
C SER A 250 -11.88 -13.07 6.98
N PHE A 251 -11.38 -13.55 5.85
CA PHE A 251 -10.17 -14.38 5.76
C PHE A 251 -8.86 -13.63 5.98
N GLY A 252 -8.86 -12.29 5.95
CA GLY A 252 -7.67 -11.46 6.19
C GLY A 252 -7.32 -11.22 7.65
N SER A 253 -8.24 -11.51 8.59
CA SER A 253 -8.08 -11.18 10.01
C SER A 253 -7.50 -12.32 10.88
N THR A 254 -7.32 -13.52 10.33
CA THR A 254 -6.96 -14.73 11.10
C THR A 254 -5.48 -15.14 11.02
N THR A 255 -4.62 -14.35 10.38
CA THR A 255 -3.17 -14.60 10.38
C THR A 255 -2.44 -13.48 11.14
N LYS A 256 -2.37 -13.64 12.45
CA LYS A 256 -1.36 -13.02 13.32
C LYS A 256 -0.10 -13.86 13.34
#